data_c579c30ea2b3304de893b51d0459b2bb
#
_entry.id   c579c30ea2b3304de893b51d0459b2bb
#
_cell.length_a   1.000
_cell.length_b   1.000
_cell.length_c   1.000
_cell.angle_alpha   90.00
_cell.angle_beta   90.00
_cell.angle_gamma   90.00
#
_symmetry.space_group_name_H-M   'P 1'
#
loop_
_entity.id
_entity.type
_entity.pdbx_description
1 polymer ?
#
loop_
_entity_poly.entity_id
_entity_poly.type
_entity_poly.pdbx_seq_one_letter_code
_entity_poly.pdbx_strand_id
1 'polypeptide(L)'
;MCSTRCWPRGTEVNTRRRISRVLSRPSKAATSRRSRELDAPRRLGPTLIDFSRLPVAPALRRALADAFWNQERVRSEDTMRGYWHSLKTFGRFAKETKAVRDLSDVHSAMISRYMEWLNHQVGPDGTPWHLTTRGAAYSGVKTLLRWLQRCRPGLLGTIDFPRNVFPLRHTALKRSGLSPQTLRAILKACEQEIAALRTLREEGAQELAAARAACSGKIRTRGEVLLYIEEHNGGVAPPSLSLRGKHNRVRTASDGHGGYRAIEPCLYPRIESIFPYYLAIMIHAAGNPQAIAQLDVDCLQPIPLLEDRELLVWSKGRASKLQRRSFRTTDLFEPPALVREIVQWTQRLRPHVAPAYRNRLFIAKGHMGIRPLGWSFIKKARQHFVERHNLPPFALSAIRPGVLTAFYRLSGDLRQAKEIANHANLSTTVSYVQGPEVESQNQVRVAALQGAFLGHIEGRITASGVEPPADRPVPRGPAVSMFGFDCKDPLAGIAPGTRTGELCTHYLGCFTCPNAVITKDPASLARLVQARDHLRSGSQYIHPARWDAIYAPQLRILEEDILTRFSARELTAAAALRATLPSLPQLR
;
A
#
# COMPACT_ATOMS: atom_id res chain seq x y z
N MET A 1 -49.28 6.92 35.46
CA MET A 1 -48.66 5.90 36.30
C MET A 1 -47.25 5.68 35.82
N CYS A 2 -46.30 6.02 36.67
CA CYS A 2 -44.86 5.97 36.51
C CYS A 2 -44.31 4.57 36.27
N SER A 3 -43.27 4.46 35.49
CA SER A 3 -42.07 3.77 35.96
C SER A 3 -40.83 4.18 35.12
N THR A 4 -40.04 5.01 35.71
CA THR A 4 -38.65 5.31 35.44
C THR A 4 -37.80 4.08 35.69
N ARG A 5 -36.90 3.72 34.73
CA ARG A 5 -35.76 2.86 35.02
C ARG A 5 -34.45 3.58 34.68
N CYS A 6 -33.71 3.86 35.74
CA CYS A 6 -32.38 4.40 35.78
C CYS A 6 -31.36 3.44 35.13
N TRP A 7 -30.43 4.02 34.38
CA TRP A 7 -29.20 3.36 33.98
C TRP A 7 -28.08 3.65 34.99
N PRO A 8 -27.27 2.68 35.41
CA PRO A 8 -26.14 2.96 36.28
C PRO A 8 -24.94 3.49 35.48
N ARG A 9 -24.30 4.49 36.05
CA ARG A 9 -23.04 5.05 35.60
C ARG A 9 -21.94 3.97 35.72
N GLY A 10 -21.30 3.64 34.61
CA GLY A 10 -20.10 2.79 34.57
C GLY A 10 -18.88 3.60 34.92
N THR A 11 -18.19 3.13 35.93
CA THR A 11 -16.87 3.57 36.42
C THR A 11 -15.78 3.38 35.37
N GLU A 12 -14.97 4.42 35.17
CA GLU A 12 -13.70 4.36 34.45
C GLU A 12 -12.78 3.34 35.10
N VAL A 13 -12.40 2.32 34.36
CA VAL A 13 -11.33 1.41 34.74
C VAL A 13 -10.10 1.69 33.90
N ASN A 14 -9.19 2.43 34.53
CA ASN A 14 -7.85 2.73 34.05
C ASN A 14 -6.98 1.45 34.20
N THR A 15 -6.89 0.64 33.14
CA THR A 15 -6.07 -0.56 33.14
C THR A 15 -4.79 -0.37 32.34
N ARG A 16 -3.83 0.33 32.94
CA ARG A 16 -2.41 0.08 32.64
C ARG A 16 -2.01 -1.27 33.20
N ARG A 17 -2.21 -2.35 32.47
CA ARG A 17 -1.65 -3.65 32.79
C ARG A 17 -0.15 -3.67 32.47
N ARG A 18 0.67 -3.50 33.50
CA ARG A 18 2.03 -4.03 33.54
C ARG A 18 1.97 -5.55 33.45
N ILE A 19 2.39 -6.09 32.30
CA ILE A 19 2.58 -7.54 32.17
C ILE A 19 3.92 -7.87 32.80
N SER A 20 3.91 -8.21 34.10
CA SER A 20 4.98 -8.94 34.74
C SER A 20 4.84 -10.43 34.37
N ARG A 21 5.65 -10.90 33.42
CA ARG A 21 5.75 -12.31 33.08
C ARG A 21 6.49 -13.05 34.19
N VAL A 22 5.74 -13.81 34.95
CA VAL A 22 6.32 -14.92 35.77
C VAL A 22 6.75 -16.01 34.78
N LEU A 23 8.04 -16.15 34.55
CA LEU A 23 8.64 -17.26 33.80
C LEU A 23 8.68 -18.49 34.73
N SER A 24 7.65 -19.34 34.65
CA SER A 24 7.72 -20.69 35.20
C SER A 24 8.75 -21.51 34.39
N ARG A 25 9.75 -22.05 35.06
CA ARG A 25 10.74 -22.98 34.48
C ARG A 25 10.02 -24.26 34.02
N PRO A 26 10.13 -24.66 32.74
CA PRO A 26 9.55 -25.92 32.28
C PRO A 26 10.31 -27.12 32.86
N SER A 27 9.59 -28.17 33.24
CA SER A 27 10.18 -29.41 33.75
C SER A 27 11.04 -30.09 32.69
N LYS A 28 12.13 -30.79 33.09
CA LYS A 28 13.09 -31.45 32.18
C LYS A 28 12.45 -32.48 31.21
N ALA A 29 11.30 -33.04 31.52
CA ALA A 29 10.59 -34.02 30.67
C ALA A 29 9.80 -33.35 29.53
N ALA A 30 9.31 -32.13 29.71
CA ALA A 30 8.60 -31.37 28.65
C ALA A 30 9.57 -30.81 27.59
N THR A 31 10.85 -30.59 27.92
CA THR A 31 11.88 -30.12 27.01
C THR A 31 12.31 -31.18 26.00
N SER A 32 12.30 -32.44 26.35
CA SER A 32 12.78 -33.54 25.46
C SER A 32 11.77 -33.91 24.36
N ARG A 33 10.46 -33.81 24.62
CA ARG A 33 9.42 -34.02 23.58
C ARG A 33 9.33 -32.84 22.59
N ARG A 34 9.37 -31.58 23.09
CA ARG A 34 9.38 -30.39 22.24
C ARG A 34 10.59 -30.31 21.30
N SER A 35 11.75 -30.80 21.72
CA SER A 35 12.96 -30.72 20.90
C SER A 35 13.00 -31.71 19.72
N ARG A 36 12.22 -32.80 19.74
CA ARG A 36 12.10 -33.73 18.61
C ARG A 36 11.12 -33.24 17.52
N GLU A 37 10.17 -32.37 17.87
CA GLU A 37 9.17 -31.84 16.93
C GLU A 37 9.64 -30.57 16.19
N LEU A 38 10.68 -29.90 16.67
CA LEU A 38 11.17 -28.64 16.07
C LEU A 38 11.79 -28.82 14.68
N ASP A 39 12.42 -29.98 14.44
CA ASP A 39 13.07 -30.33 13.18
C ASP A 39 12.09 -30.92 12.15
N ALA A 40 10.86 -31.26 12.54
CA ALA A 40 9.87 -31.85 11.66
C ALA A 40 9.44 -30.87 10.56
N PRO A 41 9.20 -31.36 9.34
CA PRO A 41 8.69 -30.53 8.25
C PRO A 41 7.37 -29.87 8.63
N ARG A 42 7.32 -28.54 8.55
CA ARG A 42 6.14 -27.75 8.91
C ARG A 42 5.82 -26.72 7.81
N ARG A 43 4.54 -26.51 7.53
CA ARG A 43 4.13 -25.50 6.55
C ARG A 43 4.05 -24.11 7.16
N LEU A 44 4.62 -23.15 6.44
CA LEU A 44 4.45 -21.73 6.65
C LEU A 44 3.74 -21.18 5.41
N GLY A 45 2.41 -21.06 5.48
CA GLY A 45 1.60 -20.84 4.30
C GLY A 45 1.84 -21.90 3.21
N PRO A 46 2.16 -21.51 1.96
CA PRO A 46 2.46 -22.45 0.89
C PRO A 46 3.87 -23.08 0.99
N THR A 47 4.75 -22.53 1.82
CA THR A 47 6.16 -22.95 1.91
C THR A 47 6.35 -24.07 2.91
N LEU A 48 6.96 -25.18 2.50
CA LEU A 48 7.40 -26.23 3.40
C LEU A 48 8.74 -25.83 4.02
N ILE A 49 8.79 -25.71 5.33
CA ILE A 49 10.00 -25.48 6.13
C ILE A 49 10.45 -26.82 6.67
N ASP A 50 11.59 -27.29 6.22
CA ASP A 50 12.13 -28.60 6.58
C ASP A 50 13.59 -28.42 7.02
N PHE A 51 13.78 -28.32 8.34
CA PHE A 51 15.11 -28.14 8.93
C PHE A 51 16.00 -29.36 8.74
N SER A 52 15.44 -30.58 8.55
CA SER A 52 16.24 -31.78 8.32
C SER A 52 17.16 -31.66 7.12
N ARG A 53 16.77 -30.84 6.14
CA ARG A 53 17.54 -30.56 4.92
C ARG A 53 18.62 -29.51 5.08
N LEU A 54 18.72 -28.87 6.26
CA LEU A 54 19.76 -27.88 6.49
C LEU A 54 21.10 -28.60 6.74
N PRO A 55 22.15 -28.36 5.95
CA PRO A 55 23.41 -29.10 6.03
C PRO A 55 24.31 -28.58 7.16
N VAL A 56 23.82 -28.64 8.39
CA VAL A 56 24.51 -28.31 9.65
C VAL A 56 24.26 -29.42 10.68
N ALA A 57 25.10 -29.47 11.71
CA ALA A 57 24.97 -30.49 12.75
C ALA A 57 23.59 -30.48 13.42
N PRO A 58 23.09 -31.63 13.91
CA PRO A 58 21.77 -31.73 14.53
C PRO A 58 21.53 -30.79 15.71
N ALA A 59 22.56 -30.52 16.52
CA ALA A 59 22.48 -29.60 17.65
C ALA A 59 22.24 -28.15 17.19
N LEU A 60 23.03 -27.68 16.21
CA LEU A 60 22.87 -26.34 15.62
C LEU A 60 21.55 -26.22 14.86
N ARG A 61 21.15 -27.26 14.14
CA ARG A 61 19.88 -27.30 13.40
C ARG A 61 18.69 -27.09 14.33
N ARG A 62 18.65 -27.83 15.44
CA ARG A 62 17.60 -27.67 16.48
C ARG A 62 17.60 -26.30 17.12
N ALA A 63 18.77 -25.74 17.41
CA ALA A 63 18.88 -24.39 17.95
C ALA A 63 18.34 -23.34 16.97
N LEU A 64 18.70 -23.44 15.69
CA LEU A 64 18.20 -22.52 14.64
C LEU A 64 16.68 -22.69 14.41
N ALA A 65 16.15 -23.94 14.49
CA ALA A 65 14.72 -24.18 14.41
C ALA A 65 13.96 -23.57 15.59
N ASP A 66 14.48 -23.71 16.82
CA ASP A 66 13.91 -23.05 18.01
C ASP A 66 13.89 -21.52 17.84
N ALA A 67 15.00 -20.93 17.42
CA ALA A 67 15.06 -19.49 17.15
C ALA A 67 14.07 -19.05 16.07
N PHE A 68 13.97 -19.80 14.98
CA PHE A 68 13.08 -19.51 13.86
C PHE A 68 11.61 -19.56 14.29
N TRP A 69 11.12 -20.66 14.85
CA TRP A 69 9.71 -20.81 15.21
C TRP A 69 9.26 -19.86 16.32
N ASN A 70 10.18 -19.41 17.17
CA ASN A 70 9.86 -18.36 18.16
C ASN A 70 9.67 -16.97 17.51
N GLN A 71 10.20 -16.72 16.31
CA GLN A 71 9.93 -15.49 15.56
C GLN A 71 8.55 -15.49 14.88
N GLU A 72 7.94 -16.65 14.62
CA GLU A 72 6.63 -16.77 13.96
C GLU A 72 5.52 -15.99 14.67
N ARG A 73 5.58 -15.91 15.99
CA ARG A 73 4.58 -15.20 16.81
C ARG A 73 4.60 -13.68 16.68
N VAL A 74 5.72 -13.12 16.20
CA VAL A 74 5.97 -11.67 16.19
C VAL A 74 6.32 -11.13 14.81
N ARG A 75 6.44 -12.00 13.80
CA ARG A 75 6.85 -11.63 12.44
C ARG A 75 5.83 -12.07 11.41
N SER A 76 5.75 -11.32 10.31
CA SER A 76 4.91 -11.69 9.17
C SER A 76 5.47 -12.93 8.46
N GLU A 77 4.59 -13.68 7.80
CA GLU A 77 4.96 -14.86 7.00
C GLU A 77 6.06 -14.57 5.98
N ASP A 78 6.01 -13.40 5.31
CA ASP A 78 7.06 -13.01 4.35
C ASP A 78 8.42 -12.80 5.01
N THR A 79 8.45 -12.23 6.23
CA THR A 79 9.69 -12.09 7.01
C THR A 79 10.21 -13.46 7.41
N MET A 80 9.34 -14.37 7.81
CA MET A 80 9.72 -15.75 8.14
C MET A 80 10.26 -16.50 6.92
N ARG A 81 9.65 -16.34 5.76
CA ARG A 81 10.19 -16.87 4.49
C ARG A 81 11.58 -16.30 4.17
N GLY A 82 11.77 -15.02 4.45
CA GLY A 82 13.08 -14.38 4.34
C GLY A 82 14.13 -15.01 5.26
N TYR A 83 13.79 -15.26 6.52
CA TYR A 83 14.69 -15.96 7.45
C TYR A 83 15.01 -17.38 7.00
N TRP A 84 14.00 -18.11 6.50
CA TRP A 84 14.24 -19.44 5.93
C TRP A 84 15.19 -19.40 4.74
N HIS A 85 15.04 -18.43 3.85
CA HIS A 85 15.97 -18.24 2.74
C HIS A 85 17.40 -17.93 3.23
N SER A 86 17.53 -17.08 4.25
CA SER A 86 18.83 -16.77 4.87
C SER A 86 19.46 -18.01 5.50
N LEU A 87 18.67 -18.86 6.16
CA LEU A 87 19.16 -20.15 6.72
C LEU A 87 19.62 -21.12 5.63
N LYS A 88 18.91 -21.23 4.51
CA LYS A 88 19.36 -22.04 3.38
C LYS A 88 20.70 -21.54 2.82
N THR A 89 20.86 -20.23 2.73
CA THR A 89 22.12 -19.60 2.31
C THR A 89 23.24 -19.89 3.28
N PHE A 90 22.96 -19.78 4.59
CA PHE A 90 23.92 -20.13 5.63
C PHE A 90 24.29 -21.63 5.63
N GLY A 91 23.30 -22.51 5.41
CA GLY A 91 23.55 -23.94 5.24
C GLY A 91 24.46 -24.24 4.06
N ARG A 92 24.29 -23.52 2.94
CA ARG A 92 25.19 -23.64 1.77
C ARG A 92 26.62 -23.23 2.13
N PHE A 93 26.78 -22.09 2.80
CA PHE A 93 28.08 -21.67 3.34
C PHE A 93 28.72 -22.75 4.21
N ALA A 94 27.97 -23.29 5.19
CA ALA A 94 28.46 -24.33 6.09
C ALA A 94 28.92 -25.59 5.33
N LYS A 95 28.17 -25.98 4.29
CA LYS A 95 28.49 -27.14 3.44
C LYS A 95 29.75 -26.93 2.61
N GLU A 96 29.86 -25.78 1.95
CA GLU A 96 30.95 -25.48 1.02
C GLU A 96 32.28 -25.24 1.77
N THR A 97 32.23 -24.50 2.88
CA THR A 97 33.45 -24.11 3.61
C THR A 97 33.86 -25.10 4.70
N LYS A 98 32.96 -26.03 5.08
CA LYS A 98 33.11 -26.92 6.25
C LYS A 98 33.45 -26.16 7.55
N ALA A 99 33.20 -24.86 7.59
CA ALA A 99 33.55 -23.98 8.70
C ALA A 99 32.59 -24.08 9.89
N VAL A 100 31.43 -24.71 9.71
CA VAL A 100 30.39 -24.83 10.75
C VAL A 100 29.97 -26.29 10.84
N ARG A 101 30.52 -26.99 11.80
CA ARG A 101 30.19 -28.40 12.06
C ARG A 101 29.28 -28.55 13.27
N ASP A 102 29.48 -27.73 14.33
CA ASP A 102 28.69 -27.76 15.55
C ASP A 102 28.43 -26.34 16.12
N LEU A 103 27.74 -26.27 17.24
CA LEU A 103 27.43 -25.03 17.96
C LEU A 103 28.69 -24.28 18.41
N SER A 104 29.75 -25.00 18.77
CA SER A 104 31.05 -24.42 19.16
C SER A 104 31.73 -23.63 18.05
N ASP A 105 31.44 -23.96 16.80
CA ASP A 105 32.02 -23.25 15.63
C ASP A 105 31.33 -21.91 15.35
N VAL A 106 30.20 -21.65 16.04
CA VAL A 106 29.43 -20.41 15.85
C VAL A 106 29.98 -19.30 16.74
N HIS A 107 31.01 -18.64 16.27
CA HIS A 107 31.72 -17.56 16.96
C HIS A 107 32.02 -16.38 16.01
N SER A 108 32.61 -15.30 16.50
CA SER A 108 32.84 -14.06 15.73
C SER A 108 33.66 -14.28 14.46
N ALA A 109 34.71 -15.12 14.49
CA ALA A 109 35.52 -15.41 13.30
C ALA A 109 34.72 -16.16 12.21
N MET A 110 33.80 -17.05 12.60
CA MET A 110 32.90 -17.70 11.64
C MET A 110 31.98 -16.67 10.98
N ILE A 111 31.47 -15.68 11.72
CA ILE A 111 30.67 -14.60 11.15
C ILE A 111 31.46 -13.81 10.12
N SER A 112 32.73 -13.48 10.38
CA SER A 112 33.60 -12.81 9.43
C SER A 112 33.79 -13.63 8.15
N ARG A 113 34.06 -14.94 8.27
CA ARG A 113 34.16 -15.85 7.12
C ARG A 113 32.84 -15.94 6.32
N TYR A 114 31.69 -15.94 7.02
CA TYR A 114 30.40 -15.94 6.34
C TYR A 114 30.17 -14.66 5.53
N MET A 115 30.59 -13.51 6.07
CA MET A 115 30.51 -12.23 5.37
C MET A 115 31.40 -12.20 4.13
N GLU A 116 32.63 -12.68 4.25
CA GLU A 116 33.57 -12.81 3.14
C GLU A 116 33.02 -13.73 2.07
N TRP A 117 32.52 -14.92 2.45
CA TRP A 117 31.88 -15.85 1.53
C TRP A 117 30.70 -15.21 0.79
N LEU A 118 29.85 -14.41 1.48
CA LEU A 118 28.76 -13.67 0.85
C LEU A 118 29.25 -12.65 -0.19
N ASN A 119 30.45 -12.06 -0.02
CA ASN A 119 31.03 -11.14 -0.97
C ASN A 119 31.42 -11.80 -2.30
N HIS A 120 31.77 -13.07 -2.27
CA HIS A 120 32.17 -13.83 -3.45
C HIS A 120 31.01 -14.56 -4.15
N GLN A 121 29.77 -14.41 -3.64
CA GLN A 121 28.63 -15.07 -4.27
C GLN A 121 28.20 -14.40 -5.56
N VAL A 122 27.92 -15.22 -6.57
CA VAL A 122 27.40 -14.82 -7.88
C VAL A 122 26.00 -15.40 -8.13
N GLY A 123 25.25 -14.74 -8.99
CA GLY A 123 23.96 -15.22 -9.49
C GLY A 123 24.12 -16.29 -10.59
N PRO A 124 23.01 -16.86 -11.06
CA PRO A 124 23.05 -17.82 -12.18
C PRO A 124 23.61 -17.24 -13.48
N ASP A 125 23.59 -15.92 -13.63
CA ASP A 125 24.11 -15.15 -14.75
C ASP A 125 25.59 -14.73 -14.59
N GLY A 126 26.26 -15.25 -13.55
CA GLY A 126 27.64 -14.90 -13.23
C GLY A 126 27.83 -13.53 -12.57
N THR A 127 26.76 -12.72 -12.42
CA THR A 127 26.87 -11.42 -11.78
C THR A 127 27.02 -11.54 -10.25
N PRO A 128 27.84 -10.70 -9.60
CA PRO A 128 27.96 -10.68 -8.14
C PRO A 128 26.61 -10.38 -7.48
N TRP A 129 26.31 -11.06 -6.37
CA TRP A 129 25.09 -10.78 -5.61
C TRP A 129 25.02 -9.30 -5.23
N HIS A 130 23.84 -8.73 -5.42
CA HIS A 130 23.57 -7.35 -5.02
C HIS A 130 23.71 -7.19 -3.49
N LEU A 131 24.19 -6.03 -3.04
CA LEU A 131 24.39 -5.73 -1.61
C LEU A 131 23.14 -5.98 -0.75
N THR A 132 21.94 -5.71 -1.29
CA THR A 132 20.67 -6.02 -0.59
C THR A 132 20.47 -7.51 -0.34
N THR A 133 20.86 -8.36 -1.28
CA THR A 133 20.78 -9.83 -1.16
C THR A 133 21.74 -10.34 -0.11
N ARG A 134 22.99 -9.86 -0.16
CA ARG A 134 24.01 -10.18 0.85
C ARG A 134 23.58 -9.71 2.25
N GLY A 135 23.12 -8.46 2.35
CA GLY A 135 22.63 -7.86 3.60
C GLY A 135 21.42 -8.59 4.17
N ALA A 136 20.49 -9.05 3.34
CA ALA A 136 19.34 -9.84 3.79
C ALA A 136 19.78 -11.21 4.32
N ALA A 137 20.66 -11.92 3.61
CA ALA A 137 21.20 -13.22 4.04
C ALA A 137 21.92 -13.11 5.40
N TYR A 138 22.79 -12.11 5.54
CA TYR A 138 23.48 -11.83 6.80
C TYR A 138 22.53 -11.45 7.94
N SER A 139 21.62 -10.51 7.70
CA SER A 139 20.71 -9.98 8.73
C SER A 139 19.74 -11.03 9.25
N GLY A 140 19.28 -11.94 8.39
CA GLY A 140 18.41 -13.05 8.80
C GLY A 140 19.11 -13.99 9.77
N VAL A 141 20.33 -14.44 9.45
CA VAL A 141 21.13 -15.30 10.31
C VAL A 141 21.48 -14.58 11.62
N LYS A 142 21.98 -13.34 11.55
CA LYS A 142 22.28 -12.50 12.70
C LYS A 142 21.09 -12.38 13.66
N THR A 143 19.87 -12.19 13.14
CA THR A 143 18.67 -12.06 13.98
C THR A 143 18.40 -13.34 14.77
N LEU A 144 18.53 -14.49 14.15
CA LEU A 144 18.30 -15.79 14.79
C LEU A 144 19.39 -16.13 15.81
N LEU A 145 20.66 -15.92 15.48
CA LEU A 145 21.78 -16.14 16.39
C LEU A 145 21.72 -15.19 17.61
N ARG A 146 21.36 -13.93 17.42
CA ARG A 146 21.13 -12.99 18.53
C ARG A 146 19.95 -13.39 19.41
N TRP A 147 18.91 -13.98 18.84
CA TRP A 147 17.83 -14.53 19.63
C TRP A 147 18.34 -15.69 20.51
N LEU A 148 19.13 -16.61 19.96
CA LEU A 148 19.74 -17.71 20.70
C LEU A 148 20.59 -17.21 21.85
N GLN A 149 21.47 -16.25 21.63
CA GLN A 149 22.31 -15.67 22.70
C GLN A 149 21.47 -15.09 23.84
N ARG A 150 20.37 -14.40 23.53
CA ARG A 150 19.51 -13.79 24.55
C ARG A 150 18.60 -14.77 25.27
N CYS A 151 18.02 -15.73 24.55
CA CYS A 151 16.95 -16.58 25.05
C CYS A 151 17.45 -17.98 25.45
N ARG A 152 18.64 -18.36 25.02
CA ARG A 152 19.32 -19.63 25.35
C ARG A 152 20.78 -19.39 25.76
N PRO A 153 21.01 -18.62 26.85
CA PRO A 153 22.37 -18.38 27.34
C PRO A 153 23.03 -19.73 27.65
N GLY A 154 24.26 -19.90 27.26
CA GLY A 154 25.02 -21.16 27.41
C GLY A 154 25.02 -22.06 26.17
N LEU A 155 24.15 -21.84 25.15
CA LEU A 155 24.26 -22.56 23.87
C LEU A 155 25.33 -21.98 22.97
N LEU A 156 25.51 -20.67 22.97
CA LEU A 156 26.47 -19.94 22.15
C LEU A 156 27.28 -19.00 23.02
N GLY A 157 28.58 -18.90 22.75
CA GLY A 157 29.43 -17.87 23.31
C GLY A 157 29.07 -16.46 22.83
N THR A 158 29.81 -15.48 23.33
CA THR A 158 29.65 -14.09 22.82
C THR A 158 30.08 -14.00 21.38
N ILE A 159 29.22 -13.47 20.53
CA ILE A 159 29.45 -13.28 19.11
C ILE A 159 29.37 -11.78 18.78
N ASP A 160 30.42 -11.25 18.22
CA ASP A 160 30.43 -9.91 17.68
C ASP A 160 29.85 -9.92 16.28
N PHE A 161 28.85 -9.07 16.08
CA PHE A 161 28.21 -8.86 14.80
C PHE A 161 28.60 -7.48 14.25
N PRO A 162 29.46 -7.40 13.25
CA PRO A 162 29.84 -6.13 12.65
C PRO A 162 28.61 -5.30 12.25
N ARG A 163 28.75 -3.98 12.39
CA ARG A 163 27.69 -3.04 11.97
C ARG A 163 27.84 -2.76 10.48
N ASN A 164 26.71 -2.68 9.79
CA ASN A 164 26.60 -2.18 8.42
C ASN A 164 27.59 -2.78 7.42
N VAL A 165 27.75 -4.08 7.45
CA VAL A 165 28.69 -4.86 6.64
C VAL A 165 28.43 -4.71 5.14
N PHE A 166 27.17 -4.57 4.76
CA PHE A 166 26.71 -4.37 3.39
C PHE A 166 25.92 -3.05 3.34
N PRO A 167 26.62 -1.90 3.27
CA PRO A 167 25.95 -0.61 3.34
C PRO A 167 25.03 -0.41 2.14
N LEU A 168 23.74 -0.29 2.43
CA LEU A 168 22.69 -0.03 1.43
C LEU A 168 22.67 1.44 0.98
N ARG A 169 23.61 2.26 1.49
CA ARG A 169 23.61 3.69 1.22
C ARG A 169 23.94 3.97 -0.24
N HIS A 170 22.96 4.51 -0.92
CA HIS A 170 23.05 5.24 -2.19
C HIS A 170 23.33 4.48 -3.50
N THR A 171 23.64 3.20 -3.50
CA THR A 171 23.93 2.44 -4.73
C THR A 171 22.76 1.64 -5.30
N ALA A 172 21.67 1.47 -4.56
CA ALA A 172 20.47 0.94 -5.17
C ALA A 172 19.90 2.00 -6.11
N LEU A 173 20.13 1.85 -7.40
CA LEU A 173 19.40 2.59 -8.44
C LEU A 173 17.93 2.51 -8.06
N LYS A 174 17.39 3.62 -7.56
CA LYS A 174 15.97 3.71 -7.25
C LYS A 174 15.24 3.42 -8.55
N ARG A 175 14.36 2.44 -8.56
CA ARG A 175 13.58 2.13 -9.75
C ARG A 175 12.85 3.39 -10.15
N SER A 176 13.11 3.87 -11.35
CA SER A 176 12.36 4.97 -11.95
C SER A 176 10.89 4.60 -11.96
N GLY A 177 10.03 5.56 -11.66
CA GLY A 177 8.59 5.41 -11.80
C GLY A 177 8.21 5.22 -13.28
N LEU A 178 7.03 4.66 -13.52
CA LEU A 178 6.47 4.64 -14.87
C LEU A 178 6.14 6.06 -15.32
N SER A 179 6.34 6.33 -16.61
CA SER A 179 5.95 7.62 -17.19
C SER A 179 4.42 7.82 -17.12
N PRO A 180 3.93 9.08 -17.06
CA PRO A 180 2.50 9.36 -17.10
C PRO A 180 1.80 8.79 -18.34
N GLN A 181 2.49 8.72 -19.47
CA GLN A 181 1.97 8.11 -20.71
C GLN A 181 1.77 6.62 -20.54
N THR A 182 2.78 5.91 -19.99
CA THR A 182 2.67 4.47 -19.72
C THR A 182 1.58 4.18 -18.70
N LEU A 183 1.45 4.97 -17.63
CA LEU A 183 0.39 4.81 -16.63
C LEU A 183 -1.00 4.97 -17.25
N ARG A 184 -1.18 5.98 -18.12
CA ARG A 184 -2.45 6.20 -18.85
C ARG A 184 -2.76 5.05 -19.79
N ALA A 185 -1.77 4.54 -20.53
CA ALA A 185 -1.95 3.41 -21.43
C ALA A 185 -2.37 2.15 -20.66
N ILE A 186 -1.75 1.87 -19.51
CA ILE A 186 -2.11 0.74 -18.65
C ILE A 186 -3.54 0.91 -18.13
N LEU A 187 -3.90 2.09 -17.63
CA LEU A 187 -5.24 2.35 -17.09
C LEU A 187 -6.31 2.20 -18.17
N LYS A 188 -6.08 2.75 -19.36
CA LYS A 188 -6.98 2.60 -20.51
C LYS A 188 -7.17 1.12 -20.91
N ALA A 189 -6.09 0.33 -20.89
CA ALA A 189 -6.18 -1.11 -21.14
C ALA A 189 -6.99 -1.84 -20.05
N CYS A 190 -6.85 -1.44 -18.78
CA CYS A 190 -7.69 -1.96 -17.70
C CYS A 190 -9.17 -1.62 -17.92
N GLU A 191 -9.48 -0.38 -18.26
CA GLU A 191 -10.85 0.08 -18.55
C GLU A 191 -11.49 -0.72 -19.69
N GLN A 192 -10.74 -0.95 -20.77
CA GLN A 192 -11.20 -1.76 -21.92
C GLN A 192 -11.51 -3.21 -21.51
N GLU A 193 -10.60 -3.88 -20.79
CA GLU A 193 -10.85 -5.26 -20.33
C GLU A 193 -12.00 -5.33 -19.32
N ILE A 194 -12.09 -4.39 -18.38
CA ILE A 194 -13.18 -4.32 -17.41
C ILE A 194 -14.52 -4.13 -18.10
N ALA A 195 -14.60 -3.22 -19.06
CA ALA A 195 -15.82 -3.00 -19.83
C ALA A 195 -16.25 -4.27 -20.59
N ALA A 196 -15.30 -4.92 -21.29
CA ALA A 196 -15.58 -6.17 -22.00
C ALA A 196 -16.05 -7.29 -21.05
N LEU A 197 -15.46 -7.39 -19.85
CA LEU A 197 -15.86 -8.36 -18.84
C LEU A 197 -17.25 -8.06 -18.25
N ARG A 198 -17.64 -6.81 -18.13
CA ARG A 198 -18.99 -6.41 -17.72
C ARG A 198 -20.02 -6.87 -18.76
N THR A 199 -19.80 -6.54 -20.03
CA THR A 199 -20.66 -6.99 -21.13
C THR A 199 -20.78 -8.51 -21.16
N LEU A 200 -19.65 -9.24 -21.07
CA LEU A 200 -19.64 -10.70 -21.03
C LEU A 200 -20.47 -11.28 -19.87
N ARG A 201 -20.42 -10.65 -18.70
CA ARG A 201 -21.18 -11.07 -17.52
C ARG A 201 -22.66 -10.78 -17.67
N GLU A 202 -23.03 -9.63 -18.24
CA GLU A 202 -24.40 -9.27 -18.52
C GLU A 202 -25.03 -10.23 -19.54
N GLU A 203 -24.36 -10.48 -20.66
CA GLU A 203 -24.76 -11.47 -21.65
C GLU A 203 -24.90 -12.86 -21.04
N GLY A 204 -23.90 -13.30 -20.26
CA GLY A 204 -23.93 -14.57 -19.58
C GLY A 204 -25.11 -14.72 -18.60
N ALA A 205 -25.46 -13.63 -17.89
CA ALA A 205 -26.60 -13.62 -16.98
C ALA A 205 -27.94 -13.72 -17.76
N GLN A 206 -28.06 -13.03 -18.89
CA GLN A 206 -29.24 -13.10 -19.77
C GLN A 206 -29.40 -14.50 -20.37
N GLU A 207 -28.32 -15.09 -20.88
CA GLU A 207 -28.33 -16.45 -21.43
C GLU A 207 -28.64 -17.52 -20.37
N LEU A 208 -28.12 -17.36 -19.16
CA LEU A 208 -28.44 -18.24 -18.04
C LEU A 208 -29.92 -18.15 -17.67
N ALA A 209 -30.49 -16.94 -17.63
CA ALA A 209 -31.92 -16.75 -17.37
C ALA A 209 -32.79 -17.36 -18.48
N ALA A 210 -32.41 -17.19 -19.75
CA ALA A 210 -33.09 -17.81 -20.88
C ALA A 210 -33.02 -19.35 -20.83
N ALA A 211 -31.86 -19.92 -20.48
CA ALA A 211 -31.70 -21.36 -20.34
C ALA A 211 -32.56 -21.95 -19.20
N ARG A 212 -32.69 -21.22 -18.10
CA ARG A 212 -33.61 -21.60 -17.00
C ARG A 212 -35.07 -21.61 -17.45
N ALA A 213 -35.49 -20.60 -18.19
CA ALA A 213 -36.86 -20.50 -18.69
C ALA A 213 -37.19 -21.58 -19.72
N ALA A 214 -36.23 -21.95 -20.56
CA ALA A 214 -36.41 -22.95 -21.63
C ALA A 214 -36.53 -24.38 -21.12
N CYS A 215 -35.97 -24.73 -19.95
CA CYS A 215 -35.98 -26.08 -19.32
C CYS A 215 -35.68 -27.21 -20.33
N SER A 216 -34.79 -27.01 -21.28
CA SER A 216 -34.62 -27.88 -22.45
C SER A 216 -34.03 -29.28 -22.15
N GLY A 217 -33.38 -29.42 -21.01
CA GLY A 217 -32.62 -30.62 -20.64
C GLY A 217 -31.44 -30.95 -21.58
N LYS A 218 -31.17 -30.08 -22.54
CA LYS A 218 -30.05 -30.20 -23.51
C LYS A 218 -28.90 -29.30 -23.05
N ILE A 219 -27.67 -29.63 -23.46
CA ILE A 219 -26.48 -28.82 -23.18
C ILE A 219 -25.80 -28.54 -24.52
N ARG A 220 -26.17 -27.44 -25.16
CA ARG A 220 -25.64 -27.00 -26.46
C ARG A 220 -25.21 -25.55 -26.47
N THR A 221 -25.96 -24.68 -25.81
CA THR A 221 -25.72 -23.24 -25.73
C THR A 221 -24.84 -22.87 -24.54
N ARG A 222 -24.20 -21.69 -24.58
CA ARG A 222 -23.42 -21.16 -23.45
C ARG A 222 -24.29 -21.05 -22.20
N GLY A 223 -25.54 -20.57 -22.32
CA GLY A 223 -26.49 -20.48 -21.22
C GLY A 223 -26.82 -21.84 -20.56
N GLU A 224 -27.00 -22.89 -21.36
CA GLU A 224 -27.24 -24.25 -20.83
C GLU A 224 -25.99 -24.83 -20.14
N VAL A 225 -24.78 -24.50 -20.61
CA VAL A 225 -23.53 -24.86 -19.90
C VAL A 225 -23.43 -24.12 -18.56
N LEU A 226 -23.76 -22.81 -18.54
CA LEU A 226 -23.80 -22.01 -17.31
C LEU A 226 -24.82 -22.57 -16.30
N LEU A 227 -26.01 -22.94 -16.77
CA LEU A 227 -27.06 -23.55 -15.96
C LEU A 227 -26.60 -24.87 -15.36
N TYR A 228 -25.98 -25.73 -16.18
CA TYR A 228 -25.44 -27.01 -15.68
C TYR A 228 -24.39 -26.79 -14.58
N ILE A 229 -23.47 -25.84 -14.77
CA ILE A 229 -22.45 -25.51 -13.75
C ILE A 229 -23.13 -25.06 -12.45
N GLU A 230 -24.20 -24.29 -12.54
CA GLU A 230 -24.91 -23.76 -11.40
C GLU A 230 -25.66 -24.85 -10.62
N GLU A 231 -26.43 -25.70 -11.30
CA GLU A 231 -27.26 -26.71 -10.69
C GLU A 231 -26.49 -27.94 -10.18
N HIS A 232 -25.48 -28.36 -10.92
CA HIS A 232 -24.78 -29.63 -10.62
C HIS A 232 -23.44 -29.44 -9.90
N ASN A 233 -22.89 -28.23 -9.88
CA ASN A 233 -21.55 -27.96 -9.32
C ASN A 233 -21.50 -26.74 -8.38
N GLY A 234 -22.64 -26.31 -7.86
CA GLY A 234 -22.68 -25.17 -6.94
C GLY A 234 -22.16 -23.85 -7.55
N GLY A 235 -22.30 -23.69 -8.86
CA GLY A 235 -21.89 -22.49 -9.57
C GLY A 235 -20.40 -22.38 -9.88
N VAL A 236 -19.61 -23.43 -9.62
CA VAL A 236 -18.18 -23.46 -9.94
C VAL A 236 -17.86 -24.64 -10.86
N ALA A 237 -17.33 -24.39 -12.05
CA ALA A 237 -16.99 -25.44 -13.00
C ALA A 237 -15.99 -26.42 -12.40
N PRO A 238 -16.21 -27.73 -12.54
CA PRO A 238 -15.31 -28.75 -12.03
C PRO A 238 -13.95 -28.73 -12.77
N PRO A 239 -12.90 -29.34 -12.23
CA PRO A 239 -11.65 -29.51 -12.95
C PRO A 239 -11.86 -30.26 -14.26
N SER A 240 -11.19 -29.88 -15.33
CA SER A 240 -11.36 -30.45 -16.66
C SER A 240 -11.14 -31.99 -16.71
N LEU A 241 -10.32 -32.54 -15.80
CA LEU A 241 -10.08 -33.96 -15.68
C LEU A 241 -11.26 -34.74 -15.11
N SER A 242 -12.10 -34.12 -14.25
CA SER A 242 -13.29 -34.78 -13.70
C SER A 242 -14.48 -34.81 -14.67
N LEU A 243 -14.34 -34.19 -15.83
CA LEU A 243 -15.35 -34.14 -16.90
C LEU A 243 -15.20 -35.26 -17.94
N ARG A 244 -14.28 -36.18 -17.73
CA ARG A 244 -14.16 -37.35 -18.59
C ARG A 244 -15.28 -38.36 -18.24
N GLY A 245 -15.92 -38.94 -19.23
CA GLY A 245 -17.02 -39.91 -19.03
C GLY A 245 -18.40 -39.28 -19.00
N LYS A 246 -19.11 -39.35 -17.87
CA LYS A 246 -20.50 -38.89 -17.71
C LYS A 246 -20.77 -37.42 -18.13
N HIS A 247 -19.75 -36.57 -18.10
CA HIS A 247 -19.85 -35.13 -18.38
C HIS A 247 -19.30 -34.71 -19.77
N ASN A 248 -19.11 -35.67 -20.66
CA ASN A 248 -18.52 -35.39 -21.99
C ASN A 248 -19.33 -34.40 -22.82
N ARG A 249 -20.68 -34.42 -22.68
CA ARG A 249 -21.58 -33.49 -23.37
C ARG A 249 -21.33 -32.03 -22.95
N VAL A 250 -21.14 -31.80 -21.66
CA VAL A 250 -20.85 -30.44 -21.14
C VAL A 250 -19.51 -29.92 -21.63
N ARG A 251 -18.51 -30.82 -21.68
CA ARG A 251 -17.18 -30.49 -22.20
C ARG A 251 -17.27 -30.10 -23.68
N THR A 252 -17.92 -30.97 -24.49
CA THR A 252 -18.08 -30.70 -25.93
C THR A 252 -18.83 -29.38 -26.17
N ALA A 253 -19.91 -29.12 -25.43
CA ALA A 253 -20.65 -27.87 -25.55
C ALA A 253 -19.78 -26.69 -25.11
N SER A 254 -19.02 -26.80 -24.01
CA SER A 254 -18.13 -25.72 -23.57
C SER A 254 -16.99 -25.45 -24.57
N ASP A 255 -16.43 -26.50 -25.17
CA ASP A 255 -15.36 -26.37 -26.17
C ASP A 255 -15.85 -25.60 -27.41
N GLY A 256 -17.12 -25.80 -27.82
CA GLY A 256 -17.77 -25.02 -28.87
C GLY A 256 -17.93 -23.51 -28.57
N HIS A 257 -17.86 -23.13 -27.30
CA HIS A 257 -17.92 -21.73 -26.83
C HIS A 257 -16.58 -21.19 -26.30
N GLY A 258 -15.45 -21.74 -26.79
CA GLY A 258 -14.09 -21.32 -26.40
C GLY A 258 -13.59 -21.97 -25.10
N GLY A 259 -14.29 -23.01 -24.63
CA GLY A 259 -13.94 -23.77 -23.44
C GLY A 259 -14.26 -23.05 -22.12
N TYR A 260 -14.02 -23.74 -21.02
CA TYR A 260 -14.31 -23.18 -19.69
C TYR A 260 -13.62 -21.83 -19.42
N ARG A 261 -12.46 -21.58 -20.01
CA ARG A 261 -11.75 -20.31 -19.82
C ARG A 261 -12.53 -19.10 -20.32
N ALA A 262 -13.30 -19.28 -21.38
CA ALA A 262 -14.14 -18.23 -21.95
C ALA A 262 -15.48 -18.10 -21.21
N ILE A 263 -16.00 -19.20 -20.66
CA ILE A 263 -17.32 -19.27 -20.02
C ILE A 263 -17.27 -18.87 -18.53
N GLU A 264 -16.25 -19.32 -17.81
CA GLU A 264 -16.13 -19.09 -16.36
C GLU A 264 -16.25 -17.59 -15.95
N PRO A 265 -15.71 -16.61 -16.69
CA PRO A 265 -15.85 -15.21 -16.33
C PRO A 265 -17.29 -14.69 -16.28
N CYS A 266 -18.25 -15.38 -16.91
CA CYS A 266 -19.67 -15.06 -16.75
C CYS A 266 -20.16 -15.31 -15.31
N LEU A 267 -19.60 -16.27 -14.60
CA LEU A 267 -20.03 -16.69 -13.26
C LEU A 267 -19.11 -16.17 -12.14
N TYR A 268 -17.80 -16.23 -12.35
CA TYR A 268 -16.78 -15.88 -11.35
C TYR A 268 -15.44 -15.57 -12.01
N PRO A 269 -14.55 -14.80 -11.35
CA PRO A 269 -13.30 -14.38 -11.96
C PRO A 269 -12.28 -15.50 -12.05
N ARG A 270 -11.55 -15.48 -13.17
CA ARG A 270 -10.26 -16.14 -13.33
C ARG A 270 -9.13 -15.18 -12.98
N ILE A 271 -7.91 -15.72 -12.85
CA ILE A 271 -6.73 -14.90 -12.52
C ILE A 271 -6.50 -13.82 -13.60
N GLU A 272 -6.67 -14.18 -14.85
CA GLU A 272 -6.51 -13.28 -15.98
C GLU A 272 -7.57 -12.17 -15.97
N SER A 273 -8.82 -12.50 -15.67
CA SER A 273 -9.94 -11.55 -15.69
C SER A 273 -10.01 -10.64 -14.45
N ILE A 274 -9.48 -11.07 -13.30
CA ILE A 274 -9.45 -10.21 -12.10
C ILE A 274 -8.24 -9.25 -12.09
N PHE A 275 -7.22 -9.54 -12.90
CA PHE A 275 -5.98 -8.77 -12.91
C PHE A 275 -6.15 -7.31 -13.33
N PRO A 276 -6.97 -6.93 -14.35
CA PRO A 276 -7.24 -5.53 -14.69
C PRO A 276 -7.82 -4.73 -13.52
N TYR A 277 -8.74 -5.31 -12.75
CA TYR A 277 -9.31 -4.70 -11.55
C TYR A 277 -8.26 -4.43 -10.48
N TYR A 278 -7.42 -5.43 -10.21
CA TYR A 278 -6.29 -5.29 -9.28
C TYR A 278 -5.36 -4.16 -9.70
N LEU A 279 -5.03 -4.09 -10.99
CA LEU A 279 -4.10 -3.11 -11.53
C LEU A 279 -4.70 -1.69 -11.49
N ALA A 280 -5.98 -1.54 -11.87
CA ALA A 280 -6.69 -0.26 -11.80
C ALA A 280 -6.76 0.27 -10.36
N ILE A 281 -7.21 -0.56 -9.40
CA ILE A 281 -7.25 -0.18 -7.98
C ILE A 281 -5.86 0.19 -7.48
N MET A 282 -4.81 -0.53 -7.87
CA MET A 282 -3.43 -0.24 -7.47
C MET A 282 -2.93 1.12 -8.00
N ILE A 283 -3.27 1.48 -9.24
CA ILE A 283 -2.92 2.76 -9.84
C ILE A 283 -3.67 3.89 -9.13
N HIS A 284 -4.99 3.79 -9.01
CA HIS A 284 -5.82 4.79 -8.34
C HIS A 284 -5.39 5.02 -6.88
N ALA A 285 -5.13 3.95 -6.14
CA ALA A 285 -4.69 4.05 -4.75
C ALA A 285 -3.22 4.48 -4.60
N ALA A 286 -2.43 4.52 -5.67
CA ALA A 286 -0.97 4.59 -5.59
C ALA A 286 -0.42 3.53 -4.60
N GLY A 287 -1.06 2.35 -4.57
CA GLY A 287 -0.85 1.35 -3.55
C GLY A 287 0.41 0.51 -3.77
N ASN A 288 0.88 -0.13 -2.71
CA ASN A 288 1.93 -1.15 -2.82
C ASN A 288 1.31 -2.43 -3.41
N PRO A 289 1.95 -3.10 -4.39
CA PRO A 289 1.39 -4.29 -5.04
C PRO A 289 0.89 -5.35 -4.06
N GLN A 290 1.70 -5.69 -3.06
CA GLN A 290 1.34 -6.69 -2.05
C GLN A 290 0.19 -6.23 -1.16
N ALA A 291 0.18 -4.97 -0.74
CA ALA A 291 -0.88 -4.44 0.13
C ALA A 291 -2.24 -4.42 -0.59
N ILE A 292 -2.26 -4.05 -1.87
CA ILE A 292 -3.48 -4.09 -2.69
C ILE A 292 -3.94 -5.54 -2.94
N ALA A 293 -3.02 -6.47 -3.24
CA ALA A 293 -3.37 -7.88 -3.40
C ALA A 293 -3.96 -8.51 -2.12
N GLN A 294 -3.70 -7.92 -0.97
CA GLN A 294 -4.17 -8.35 0.34
C GLN A 294 -5.40 -7.60 0.86
N LEU A 295 -6.06 -6.80 0.02
CA LEU A 295 -7.32 -6.15 0.39
C LEU A 295 -8.36 -7.18 0.81
N ASP A 296 -9.13 -6.82 1.82
CA ASP A 296 -10.30 -7.59 2.29
C ASP A 296 -11.60 -6.98 1.74
N VAL A 297 -12.69 -7.69 1.82
CA VAL A 297 -13.99 -7.27 1.24
C VAL A 297 -14.58 -6.04 1.91
N ASP A 298 -14.20 -5.76 3.14
CA ASP A 298 -14.61 -4.63 3.97
C ASP A 298 -13.66 -3.43 3.87
N CYS A 299 -12.84 -3.40 2.80
CA CYS A 299 -11.86 -2.32 2.58
C CYS A 299 -12.48 -0.96 2.24
N LEU A 300 -13.79 -0.89 1.98
CA LEU A 300 -14.50 0.37 1.76
C LEU A 300 -15.15 0.84 3.06
N GLN A 301 -14.99 2.11 3.36
CA GLN A 301 -15.60 2.76 4.51
C GLN A 301 -16.35 4.03 4.05
N PRO A 302 -17.61 4.22 4.44
CA PRO A 302 -18.32 5.44 4.12
C PRO A 302 -17.65 6.63 4.82
N ILE A 303 -17.74 7.79 4.20
CA ILE A 303 -17.36 9.06 4.83
C ILE A 303 -18.66 9.74 5.27
N PRO A 304 -18.91 9.86 6.57
CA PRO A 304 -20.14 10.52 7.04
C PRO A 304 -20.30 11.91 6.43
N LEU A 305 -21.52 12.23 6.00
CA LEU A 305 -21.89 13.50 5.36
C LEU A 305 -21.24 13.77 3.98
N LEU A 306 -20.58 12.77 3.38
CA LEU A 306 -20.08 12.80 1.99
C LEU A 306 -20.58 11.55 1.27
N GLU A 307 -21.82 11.58 0.80
CA GLU A 307 -22.48 10.44 0.16
C GLU A 307 -21.85 10.07 -1.20
N ASP A 308 -21.22 11.05 -1.85
CA ASP A 308 -20.56 10.89 -3.14
C ASP A 308 -19.16 10.29 -3.05
N ARG A 309 -18.64 10.00 -1.82
CA ARG A 309 -17.27 9.52 -1.61
C ARG A 309 -17.18 8.42 -0.56
N GLU A 310 -16.21 7.54 -0.76
CA GLU A 310 -15.84 6.48 0.19
C GLU A 310 -14.33 6.39 0.36
N LEU A 311 -13.92 5.91 1.52
CA LEU A 311 -12.52 5.61 1.81
C LEU A 311 -12.20 4.18 1.41
N LEU A 312 -11.19 4.00 0.56
CA LEU A 312 -10.51 2.72 0.44
C LEU A 312 -9.44 2.65 1.54
N VAL A 313 -9.52 1.61 2.37
CA VAL A 313 -8.64 1.41 3.51
C VAL A 313 -7.83 0.12 3.31
N TRP A 314 -6.52 0.17 3.52
CA TRP A 314 -5.66 -1.01 3.43
C TRP A 314 -4.53 -0.99 4.45
N SER A 315 -4.06 -2.17 4.84
CA SER A 315 -2.97 -2.33 5.78
C SER A 315 -1.61 -2.33 5.07
N LYS A 316 -0.66 -1.60 5.64
CA LYS A 316 0.74 -1.72 5.26
C LYS A 316 1.41 -2.73 6.19
N GLY A 317 1.52 -3.98 5.76
CA GLY A 317 1.97 -5.11 6.59
C GLY A 317 3.28 -4.92 7.36
N ARG A 318 4.14 -3.95 6.97
CA ARG A 318 5.40 -3.64 7.67
C ARG A 318 5.28 -2.61 8.78
N ALA A 319 4.20 -1.86 8.87
CA ALA A 319 4.12 -0.67 9.73
C ALA A 319 2.91 -0.64 10.67
N SER A 320 2.06 -1.66 10.68
CA SER A 320 0.80 -1.72 11.46
C SER A 320 -0.09 -0.47 11.31
N LYS A 321 0.15 0.34 10.28
CA LYS A 321 -0.61 1.55 10.01
C LYS A 321 -1.56 1.32 8.85
N LEU A 322 -2.81 1.68 9.04
CA LEU A 322 -3.81 1.72 7.99
C LEU A 322 -3.50 2.89 7.05
N GLN A 323 -3.58 2.63 5.76
CA GLN A 323 -3.54 3.63 4.71
C GLN A 323 -4.97 3.86 4.22
N ARG A 324 -5.32 5.10 3.91
CA ARG A 324 -6.67 5.50 3.52
C ARG A 324 -6.59 6.43 2.32
N ARG A 325 -7.56 6.32 1.42
CA ARG A 325 -7.74 7.26 0.32
C ARG A 325 -9.20 7.36 -0.06
N SER A 326 -9.67 8.59 -0.25
CA SER A 326 -11.05 8.88 -0.64
C SER A 326 -11.21 8.84 -2.16
N PHE A 327 -12.32 8.24 -2.63
CA PHE A 327 -12.70 8.12 -4.03
C PHE A 327 -14.18 8.46 -4.22
N ARG A 328 -14.56 8.86 -5.42
CA ARG A 328 -15.96 9.08 -5.78
C ARG A 328 -16.69 7.75 -5.90
N THR A 329 -17.96 7.74 -5.51
CA THR A 329 -18.82 6.55 -5.62
C THR A 329 -19.54 6.47 -6.97
N THR A 330 -19.61 7.60 -7.69
CA THR A 330 -20.34 7.74 -8.96
C THR A 330 -19.56 7.27 -10.18
N ASP A 331 -18.23 7.16 -10.09
CA ASP A 331 -17.40 6.73 -11.22
C ASP A 331 -17.26 5.21 -11.24
N LEU A 332 -17.62 4.61 -12.37
CA LEU A 332 -17.64 3.15 -12.55
C LEU A 332 -16.23 2.52 -12.61
N PHE A 333 -15.18 3.32 -12.85
CA PHE A 333 -13.80 2.83 -12.90
C PHE A 333 -12.96 3.24 -11.69
N GLU A 334 -13.53 3.96 -10.72
CA GLU A 334 -12.88 4.22 -9.45
C GLU A 334 -13.01 3.04 -8.46
N PRO A 335 -12.12 2.94 -7.48
CA PRO A 335 -12.05 1.82 -6.55
C PRO A 335 -13.37 1.41 -5.88
N PRO A 336 -14.28 2.32 -5.45
CA PRO A 336 -15.52 1.89 -4.81
C PRO A 336 -16.38 1.00 -5.71
N ALA A 337 -16.59 1.39 -6.98
CA ALA A 337 -17.36 0.61 -7.93
C ALA A 337 -16.68 -0.73 -8.23
N LEU A 338 -15.37 -0.70 -8.50
CA LEU A 338 -14.58 -1.90 -8.80
C LEU A 338 -14.58 -2.90 -7.65
N VAL A 339 -14.45 -2.43 -6.41
CA VAL A 339 -14.46 -3.30 -5.21
C VAL A 339 -15.82 -3.98 -5.05
N ARG A 340 -16.93 -3.23 -5.15
CA ARG A 340 -18.29 -3.80 -5.04
C ARG A 340 -18.53 -4.86 -6.11
N GLU A 341 -18.10 -4.58 -7.32
CA GLU A 341 -18.21 -5.52 -8.43
C GLU A 341 -17.41 -6.82 -8.16
N ILE A 342 -16.17 -6.71 -7.68
CA ILE A 342 -15.36 -7.87 -7.33
C ILE A 342 -15.99 -8.66 -6.18
N VAL A 343 -16.53 -8.00 -5.16
CA VAL A 343 -17.21 -8.67 -4.04
C VAL A 343 -18.35 -9.53 -4.55
N GLN A 344 -19.21 -8.97 -5.39
CA GLN A 344 -20.32 -9.68 -6.00
C GLN A 344 -19.83 -10.83 -6.89
N TRP A 345 -18.86 -10.57 -7.76
CA TRP A 345 -18.37 -11.55 -8.73
C TRP A 345 -17.62 -12.72 -8.09
N THR A 346 -16.96 -12.49 -6.93
CA THR A 346 -16.24 -13.54 -6.20
C THR A 346 -17.09 -14.32 -5.20
N GLN A 347 -18.37 -13.95 -5.00
CA GLN A 347 -19.24 -14.53 -3.98
C GLN A 347 -19.32 -16.06 -4.07
N ARG A 348 -19.46 -16.61 -5.28
CA ARG A 348 -19.54 -18.06 -5.52
C ARG A 348 -18.25 -18.80 -5.20
N LEU A 349 -17.12 -18.14 -5.26
CA LEU A 349 -15.81 -18.76 -4.99
C LEU A 349 -15.47 -18.84 -3.50
N ARG A 350 -16.05 -17.97 -2.66
CA ARG A 350 -15.71 -17.82 -1.24
C ARG A 350 -15.91 -19.08 -0.39
N PRO A 351 -16.96 -19.90 -0.57
CA PRO A 351 -17.13 -21.15 0.16
C PRO A 351 -15.99 -22.16 -0.12
N HIS A 352 -15.41 -22.13 -1.32
CA HIS A 352 -14.40 -23.09 -1.79
C HIS A 352 -12.95 -22.70 -1.44
N VAL A 353 -12.74 -21.54 -0.82
CA VAL A 353 -11.42 -21.09 -0.38
C VAL A 353 -11.18 -21.50 1.07
N ALA A 354 -9.92 -21.74 1.43
CA ALA A 354 -9.55 -21.99 2.82
C ALA A 354 -10.05 -20.85 3.73
N PRO A 355 -10.56 -21.16 4.94
CA PRO A 355 -11.20 -20.19 5.82
C PRO A 355 -10.41 -18.90 6.05
N ALA A 356 -9.08 -19.01 6.17
CA ALA A 356 -8.17 -17.88 6.35
C ALA A 356 -8.16 -16.86 5.20
N TYR A 357 -8.70 -17.21 4.03
CA TYR A 357 -8.69 -16.36 2.84
C TYR A 357 -10.08 -15.95 2.36
N ARG A 358 -11.14 -16.36 3.06
CA ARG A 358 -12.54 -16.09 2.64
C ARG A 358 -12.86 -14.60 2.54
N ASN A 359 -12.22 -13.79 3.36
CA ASN A 359 -12.43 -12.34 3.39
C ASN A 359 -11.54 -11.57 2.39
N ARG A 360 -10.61 -12.25 1.70
CA ARG A 360 -9.81 -11.56 0.69
C ARG A 360 -10.67 -11.05 -0.46
N LEU A 361 -10.40 -9.82 -0.91
CA LEU A 361 -11.10 -9.23 -2.05
C LEU A 361 -10.79 -10.00 -3.34
N PHE A 362 -9.53 -10.21 -3.64
CA PHE A 362 -9.05 -10.82 -4.86
C PHE A 362 -8.94 -12.34 -4.72
N ILE A 363 -10.05 -13.03 -4.97
CA ILE A 363 -10.12 -14.48 -5.07
C ILE A 363 -10.43 -14.84 -6.53
N ALA A 364 -9.71 -15.79 -7.09
CA ALA A 364 -9.91 -16.21 -8.47
C ALA A 364 -9.68 -17.72 -8.65
N LYS A 365 -10.28 -18.28 -9.68
CA LYS A 365 -10.02 -19.65 -10.09
C LYS A 365 -8.84 -19.70 -11.07
N GLY A 366 -7.87 -20.54 -10.77
CA GLY A 366 -6.74 -20.88 -11.64
C GLY A 366 -6.64 -22.37 -11.88
N HIS A 367 -5.60 -22.80 -12.58
CA HIS A 367 -5.34 -24.23 -12.83
C HIS A 367 -5.06 -25.04 -11.55
N MET A 368 -4.60 -24.38 -10.49
CA MET A 368 -4.36 -24.98 -9.17
C MET A 368 -5.56 -24.86 -8.21
N GLY A 369 -6.75 -24.59 -8.71
CA GLY A 369 -7.96 -24.39 -7.93
C GLY A 369 -8.22 -22.93 -7.57
N ILE A 370 -9.12 -22.72 -6.59
CA ILE A 370 -9.57 -21.40 -6.13
C ILE A 370 -8.63 -20.89 -5.05
N ARG A 371 -8.07 -19.70 -5.25
CA ARG A 371 -7.06 -19.13 -4.35
C ARG A 371 -7.09 -17.59 -4.36
N PRO A 372 -6.57 -16.95 -3.32
CA PRO A 372 -6.28 -15.52 -3.38
C PRO A 372 -5.19 -15.23 -4.41
N LEU A 373 -5.18 -13.99 -4.89
CA LEU A 373 -4.22 -13.53 -5.88
C LEU A 373 -2.79 -13.52 -5.29
N GLY A 374 -1.99 -14.51 -5.68
CA GLY A 374 -0.61 -14.69 -5.23
C GLY A 374 0.42 -14.11 -6.21
N TRP A 375 1.64 -13.88 -5.74
CA TRP A 375 2.69 -13.20 -6.51
C TRP A 375 3.06 -13.90 -7.84
N SER A 376 3.14 -15.23 -7.85
CA SER A 376 3.43 -16.00 -9.06
C SER A 376 2.35 -15.83 -10.13
N PHE A 377 1.09 -15.77 -9.71
CA PHE A 377 -0.06 -15.55 -10.59
C PHE A 377 -0.09 -14.14 -11.13
N ILE A 378 0.16 -13.15 -10.27
CA ILE A 378 0.26 -11.73 -10.65
C ILE A 378 1.35 -11.53 -11.72
N LYS A 379 2.52 -12.17 -11.55
CA LYS A 379 3.61 -12.08 -12.52
C LYS A 379 3.19 -12.59 -13.90
N LYS A 380 2.54 -13.74 -13.95
CA LYS A 380 2.07 -14.35 -15.20
C LYS A 380 0.92 -13.56 -15.84
N ALA A 381 -0.07 -13.16 -15.05
CA ALA A 381 -1.19 -12.33 -15.52
C ALA A 381 -0.71 -10.99 -16.10
N ARG A 382 0.27 -10.35 -15.44
CA ARG A 382 0.90 -9.12 -15.97
C ARG A 382 1.56 -9.36 -17.31
N GLN A 383 2.31 -10.45 -17.47
CA GLN A 383 2.96 -10.76 -18.75
C GLN A 383 1.93 -10.89 -19.86
N HIS A 384 0.89 -11.70 -19.66
CA HIS A 384 -0.17 -11.85 -20.64
C HIS A 384 -0.95 -10.55 -20.92
N PHE A 385 -1.14 -9.70 -19.90
CA PHE A 385 -1.78 -8.41 -20.05
C PHE A 385 -0.93 -7.47 -20.94
N VAL A 386 0.38 -7.42 -20.68
CA VAL A 386 1.34 -6.65 -21.49
C VAL A 386 1.31 -7.10 -22.96
N GLU A 387 1.33 -8.42 -23.19
CA GLU A 387 1.28 -9.00 -24.54
C GLU A 387 -0.03 -8.68 -25.27
N ARG A 388 -1.19 -8.83 -24.60
CA ARG A 388 -2.51 -8.56 -25.21
C ARG A 388 -2.70 -7.11 -25.64
N HIS A 389 -2.16 -6.18 -24.87
CA HIS A 389 -2.32 -4.74 -25.13
C HIS A 389 -1.11 -4.08 -25.78
N ASN A 390 -0.12 -4.88 -26.19
CA ASN A 390 1.14 -4.39 -26.77
C ASN A 390 1.78 -3.26 -25.95
N LEU A 391 1.78 -3.41 -24.61
CA LEU A 391 2.34 -2.43 -23.71
C LEU A 391 3.84 -2.65 -23.52
N PRO A 392 4.61 -1.59 -23.23
CA PRO A 392 6.00 -1.78 -22.81
C PRO A 392 6.05 -2.60 -21.51
N PRO A 393 7.01 -3.53 -21.35
CA PRO A 393 7.17 -4.30 -20.13
C PRO A 393 7.38 -3.40 -18.92
N PHE A 394 6.63 -3.62 -17.85
CA PHE A 394 6.71 -2.82 -16.64
C PHE A 394 6.78 -3.64 -15.36
N ALA A 395 7.41 -3.09 -14.34
CA ALA A 395 7.40 -3.67 -13.00
C ALA A 395 6.26 -3.05 -12.17
N LEU A 396 5.46 -3.89 -11.49
CA LEU A 396 4.39 -3.39 -10.61
C LEU A 396 4.92 -2.45 -9.52
N SER A 397 6.14 -2.66 -9.05
CA SER A 397 6.79 -1.78 -8.08
C SER A 397 7.14 -0.39 -8.62
N ALA A 398 7.11 -0.18 -9.95
CA ALA A 398 7.34 1.11 -10.60
C ALA A 398 6.05 1.96 -10.72
N ILE A 399 4.88 1.35 -10.52
CA ILE A 399 3.58 2.05 -10.60
C ILE A 399 3.48 3.13 -9.52
N ARG A 400 3.68 2.76 -8.25
CA ARG A 400 3.59 3.73 -7.16
C ARG A 400 4.55 4.91 -7.30
N PRO A 401 5.86 4.73 -7.58
CA PRO A 401 6.76 5.84 -7.90
C PRO A 401 6.26 6.70 -9.06
N GLY A 402 5.79 6.07 -10.14
CA GLY A 402 5.25 6.78 -11.30
C GLY A 402 4.05 7.65 -10.97
N VAL A 403 3.06 7.11 -10.23
CA VAL A 403 1.88 7.86 -9.81
C VAL A 403 2.28 9.03 -8.90
N LEU A 404 3.14 8.81 -7.91
CA LEU A 404 3.58 9.88 -7.00
C LEU A 404 4.39 10.96 -7.73
N THR A 405 5.25 10.57 -8.68
CA THR A 405 5.97 11.51 -9.53
C THR A 405 5.02 12.33 -10.40
N ALA A 406 4.01 11.69 -11.01
CA ALA A 406 2.99 12.38 -11.80
C ALA A 406 2.21 13.40 -10.96
N PHE A 407 1.81 13.03 -9.74
CA PHE A 407 1.16 13.96 -8.80
C PHE A 407 2.07 15.13 -8.42
N TYR A 408 3.32 14.86 -8.11
CA TYR A 408 4.26 15.92 -7.78
C TYR A 408 4.50 16.87 -8.97
N ARG A 409 4.59 16.32 -10.18
CA ARG A 409 4.75 17.15 -11.40
C ARG A 409 3.57 18.07 -11.65
N LEU A 410 2.36 17.59 -11.39
CA LEU A 410 1.12 18.36 -11.54
C LEU A 410 0.95 19.42 -10.45
N SER A 411 1.14 19.04 -9.18
CA SER A 411 0.91 19.93 -8.05
C SER A 411 2.10 20.84 -7.73
N GLY A 412 3.33 20.38 -8.02
CA GLY A 412 4.55 21.04 -7.57
C GLY A 412 4.82 20.94 -6.07
N ASP A 413 3.96 20.23 -5.33
CA ASP A 413 4.00 20.14 -3.88
C ASP A 413 4.31 18.71 -3.42
N LEU A 414 5.47 18.55 -2.75
CA LEU A 414 5.89 17.29 -2.14
C LEU A 414 4.99 16.86 -0.98
N ARG A 415 4.29 17.79 -0.34
CA ARG A 415 3.40 17.51 0.77
C ARG A 415 2.15 16.80 0.27
N GLN A 416 1.57 17.27 -0.83
CA GLN A 416 0.46 16.57 -1.49
C GLN A 416 0.87 15.16 -1.93
N ALA A 417 2.06 15.00 -2.51
CA ALA A 417 2.58 13.69 -2.86
C ALA A 417 2.81 12.81 -1.62
N LYS A 418 3.21 13.37 -0.47
CA LYS A 418 3.33 12.69 0.82
C LYS A 418 1.98 12.19 1.33
N GLU A 419 0.95 13.04 1.30
CA GLU A 419 -0.42 12.67 1.74
C GLU A 419 -1.01 11.57 0.85
N ILE A 420 -0.91 11.72 -0.46
CA ILE A 420 -1.35 10.68 -1.42
C ILE A 420 -0.61 9.36 -1.18
N ALA A 421 0.69 9.44 -0.84
CA ALA A 421 1.49 8.28 -0.52
C ALA A 421 1.22 7.69 0.86
N ASN A 422 0.50 8.39 1.74
CA ASN A 422 0.40 8.05 3.17
C ASN A 422 1.79 7.83 3.80
N HIS A 423 2.77 8.70 3.51
CA HIS A 423 4.11 8.61 4.09
C HIS A 423 4.18 9.38 5.41
N ALA A 424 4.76 8.77 6.44
CA ALA A 424 4.98 9.45 7.71
C ALA A 424 6.01 10.59 7.57
N ASN A 425 7.05 10.38 6.74
CA ASN A 425 8.15 11.33 6.57
C ASN A 425 8.25 11.83 5.13
N LEU A 426 8.50 13.12 4.96
CA LEU A 426 8.71 13.74 3.67
C LEU A 426 9.91 13.14 2.92
N SER A 427 11.00 12.79 3.63
CA SER A 427 12.18 12.13 3.06
C SER A 427 11.86 10.83 2.32
N THR A 428 10.85 10.10 2.79
CA THR A 428 10.34 8.90 2.08
C THR A 428 9.70 9.28 0.76
N THR A 429 8.91 10.37 0.71
CA THR A 429 8.28 10.85 -0.53
C THR A 429 9.34 11.34 -1.51
N VAL A 430 10.30 12.14 -1.06
CA VAL A 430 11.45 12.59 -1.87
C VAL A 430 12.13 11.40 -2.52
N SER A 431 12.30 10.29 -1.79
CA SER A 431 12.93 9.09 -2.35
C SER A 431 12.16 8.43 -3.49
N TYR A 432 10.86 8.68 -3.63
CA TYR A 432 10.03 8.18 -4.73
C TYR A 432 9.98 9.13 -5.92
N VAL A 433 10.16 10.43 -5.68
CA VAL A 433 9.95 11.50 -6.67
C VAL A 433 11.28 11.97 -7.30
N GLN A 434 12.40 11.30 -6.99
CA GLN A 434 13.71 11.59 -7.57
C GLN A 434 13.85 10.92 -8.94
N GLY A 435 14.12 11.73 -9.95
CA GLY A 435 14.46 11.28 -11.31
C GLY A 435 14.94 12.44 -12.15
N PRO A 436 15.67 12.20 -13.26
CA PRO A 436 16.25 13.26 -14.10
C PRO A 436 15.21 14.29 -14.57
N GLU A 437 14.01 13.84 -14.90
CA GLU A 437 12.89 14.71 -15.33
C GLU A 437 12.37 15.62 -14.20
N VAL A 438 12.35 15.12 -12.96
CA VAL A 438 11.94 15.90 -11.79
C VAL A 438 13.04 16.87 -11.40
N GLU A 439 14.30 16.46 -11.51
CA GLU A 439 15.45 17.29 -11.23
C GLU A 439 15.51 18.49 -12.16
N SER A 440 15.30 18.29 -13.46
CA SER A 440 15.22 19.38 -14.44
C SER A 440 14.11 20.38 -14.09
N GLN A 441 12.90 19.92 -13.74
CA GLN A 441 11.80 20.79 -13.31
C GLN A 441 12.11 21.54 -12.00
N ASN A 442 12.77 20.88 -11.06
CA ASN A 442 13.17 21.52 -9.81
C ASN A 442 14.23 22.57 -10.05
N GLN A 443 15.20 22.33 -10.96
CA GLN A 443 16.20 23.33 -11.35
C GLN A 443 15.55 24.56 -11.97
N VAL A 444 14.59 24.38 -12.89
CA VAL A 444 13.83 25.50 -13.47
C VAL A 444 13.08 26.30 -12.40
N ARG A 445 12.44 25.62 -11.44
CA ARG A 445 11.73 26.28 -10.33
C ARG A 445 12.71 27.02 -9.40
N VAL A 446 13.84 26.40 -9.07
CA VAL A 446 14.88 27.05 -8.25
C VAL A 446 15.43 28.26 -8.96
N ALA A 447 15.73 28.16 -10.27
CA ALA A 447 16.19 29.29 -11.06
C ALA A 447 15.15 30.44 -11.12
N ALA A 448 13.86 30.09 -11.28
CA ALA A 448 12.78 31.09 -11.24
C ALA A 448 12.66 31.76 -9.86
N LEU A 449 12.77 31.01 -8.78
CA LEU A 449 12.79 31.54 -7.41
C LEU A 449 14.03 32.40 -7.15
N GLN A 450 15.20 31.97 -7.62
CA GLN A 450 16.43 32.76 -7.51
C GLN A 450 16.32 34.06 -8.31
N GLY A 451 15.76 34.00 -9.54
CA GLY A 451 15.52 35.20 -10.34
C GLY A 451 14.54 36.16 -9.68
N ALA A 452 13.45 35.66 -9.10
CA ALA A 452 12.49 36.47 -8.34
C ALA A 452 13.13 37.09 -7.07
N PHE A 453 13.95 36.32 -6.36
CA PHE A 453 14.69 36.78 -5.18
C PHE A 453 15.70 37.88 -5.52
N LEU A 454 16.50 37.67 -6.58
CA LEU A 454 17.46 38.67 -7.07
C LEU A 454 16.73 39.92 -7.55
N GLY A 455 15.64 39.81 -8.32
CA GLY A 455 14.83 40.94 -8.75
C GLY A 455 14.23 41.70 -7.59
N HIS A 456 13.88 41.04 -6.50
CA HIS A 456 13.40 41.70 -5.26
C HIS A 456 14.53 42.42 -4.54
N ILE A 457 15.72 41.83 -4.44
CA ILE A 457 16.91 42.49 -3.83
C ILE A 457 17.34 43.71 -4.64
N GLU A 458 17.35 43.58 -5.96
CA GLU A 458 17.78 44.66 -6.87
C GLU A 458 16.72 45.77 -7.03
N GLY A 459 15.58 45.69 -6.36
CA GLY A 459 14.47 46.65 -6.46
C GLY A 459 13.78 46.71 -7.82
N ARG A 460 14.11 45.73 -8.72
CA ARG A 460 13.50 45.61 -10.06
C ARG A 460 12.11 45.02 -10.01
N ILE A 461 11.77 44.32 -8.91
CA ILE A 461 10.46 43.77 -8.64
C ILE A 461 10.00 44.41 -7.33
N THR A 462 9.21 45.49 -7.42
CA THR A 462 8.36 45.94 -6.33
C THR A 462 7.39 44.79 -5.97
N ALA A 463 6.82 44.78 -4.76
CA ALA A 463 5.91 43.73 -4.29
C ALA A 463 4.68 43.45 -5.22
N SER A 464 4.61 44.12 -6.33
CA SER A 464 3.60 44.04 -7.41
C SER A 464 4.24 43.64 -8.74
N GLY A 465 5.22 42.78 -8.75
CA GLY A 465 5.96 42.62 -9.98
C GLY A 465 5.56 41.43 -10.82
N VAL A 466 4.78 41.66 -11.75
CA VAL A 466 4.77 41.37 -13.19
C VAL A 466 3.73 42.31 -13.74
N GLU A 467 4.08 43.22 -14.65
CA GLU A 467 3.07 44.01 -15.35
C GLU A 467 2.03 43.06 -15.97
N PRO A 468 0.76 43.12 -15.51
CA PRO A 468 -0.30 42.39 -16.16
C PRO A 468 -0.54 43.02 -17.53
N PRO A 469 -0.96 42.24 -18.53
CA PRO A 469 -1.43 42.81 -19.80
C PRO A 469 -2.51 43.86 -19.50
N ALA A 470 -2.46 45.02 -20.17
CA ALA A 470 -3.09 46.29 -19.87
C ALA A 470 -4.62 46.33 -19.69
N ASP A 471 -5.33 45.20 -19.75
CA ASP A 471 -6.80 45.10 -19.74
C ASP A 471 -7.43 44.26 -18.62
N ARG A 472 -6.71 43.91 -17.56
CA ARG A 472 -7.31 43.23 -16.40
C ARG A 472 -7.51 44.17 -15.22
N PRO A 473 -8.72 44.22 -14.61
CA PRO A 473 -8.91 44.90 -13.33
C PRO A 473 -8.08 44.21 -12.26
N VAL A 474 -7.01 44.84 -11.83
CA VAL A 474 -6.14 44.35 -10.76
C VAL A 474 -6.81 44.65 -9.42
N PRO A 475 -7.07 43.68 -8.54
CA PRO A 475 -7.48 43.94 -7.18
C PRO A 475 -6.40 44.77 -6.49
N ARG A 476 -6.77 45.95 -5.98
CA ARG A 476 -5.85 46.85 -5.24
C ARG A 476 -5.58 46.24 -3.86
N GLY A 477 -4.41 45.65 -3.69
CA GLY A 477 -3.92 45.06 -2.44
C GLY A 477 -3.88 43.50 -2.48
N PRO A 478 -3.04 42.87 -1.63
CA PRO A 478 -3.01 41.42 -1.49
C PRO A 478 -4.36 40.93 -0.98
N ALA A 479 -4.97 40.01 -1.71
CA ALA A 479 -6.17 39.32 -1.24
C ALA A 479 -5.78 38.38 -0.11
N VAL A 480 -6.11 38.73 1.11
CA VAL A 480 -5.86 37.89 2.29
C VAL A 480 -6.91 36.80 2.33
N SER A 481 -6.48 35.53 2.36
CA SER A 481 -7.40 34.40 2.53
C SER A 481 -7.96 34.37 3.95
N MET A 482 -9.08 33.65 4.11
CA MET A 482 -9.75 33.48 5.40
C MET A 482 -8.82 32.88 6.48
N PHE A 483 -7.81 32.11 6.12
CA PHE A 483 -6.87 31.48 7.04
C PHE A 483 -5.50 32.18 7.15
N GLY A 484 -5.36 33.40 6.64
CA GLY A 484 -4.14 34.20 6.79
C GLY A 484 -3.07 33.98 5.73
N PHE A 485 -3.41 33.33 4.62
CA PHE A 485 -2.55 33.30 3.44
C PHE A 485 -2.80 34.51 2.56
N ASP A 486 -1.75 35.12 2.07
CA ASP A 486 -1.85 36.06 0.97
C ASP A 486 -1.94 35.29 -0.36
N CYS A 487 -2.69 35.83 -1.31
CA CYS A 487 -2.83 35.22 -2.63
C CYS A 487 -2.17 36.11 -3.69
N LYS A 488 -1.25 35.57 -4.47
CA LYS A 488 -0.58 36.31 -5.56
C LYS A 488 -1.57 36.79 -6.62
N ASP A 489 -2.50 35.92 -7.00
CA ASP A 489 -3.53 36.20 -7.99
C ASP A 489 -4.78 35.34 -7.71
N PRO A 490 -5.82 35.92 -7.07
CA PRO A 490 -7.05 35.18 -6.78
C PRO A 490 -7.92 34.90 -8.00
N LEU A 491 -7.60 35.48 -9.16
CA LEU A 491 -8.31 35.30 -10.44
C LEU A 491 -7.59 34.33 -11.38
N ALA A 492 -6.46 33.77 -10.97
CA ALA A 492 -5.63 32.90 -11.83
C ALA A 492 -6.26 31.55 -12.17
N GLY A 493 -7.33 31.12 -11.49
CA GLY A 493 -8.01 29.85 -11.75
C GLY A 493 -7.15 28.62 -11.46
N ILE A 494 -6.20 28.69 -10.50
CA ILE A 494 -5.23 27.62 -10.22
C ILE A 494 -5.80 26.58 -9.27
N ALA A 495 -6.68 26.98 -8.34
CA ALA A 495 -7.26 26.02 -7.39
C ALA A 495 -8.21 25.05 -8.09
N PRO A 496 -8.29 23.79 -7.66
CA PRO A 496 -9.18 22.80 -8.28
C PRO A 496 -10.64 23.31 -8.34
N GLY A 497 -11.24 23.25 -9.53
CA GLY A 497 -12.63 23.71 -9.75
C GLY A 497 -12.79 25.21 -9.94
N THR A 498 -11.71 26.00 -9.96
CA THR A 498 -11.76 27.45 -10.27
C THR A 498 -11.44 27.72 -11.74
N ARG A 499 -11.96 28.83 -12.28
CA ARG A 499 -11.71 29.26 -13.65
C ARG A 499 -10.91 30.55 -13.66
N THR A 500 -10.07 30.73 -14.67
CA THR A 500 -9.35 31.99 -14.87
C THR A 500 -10.34 33.14 -15.05
N GLY A 501 -10.16 34.21 -14.28
CA GLY A 501 -11.05 35.38 -14.26
C GLY A 501 -12.17 35.31 -13.22
N GLU A 502 -12.39 34.17 -12.55
CA GLU A 502 -13.32 34.04 -11.42
C GLU A 502 -12.58 34.13 -10.08
N LEU A 503 -13.18 34.78 -9.11
CA LEU A 503 -12.59 34.90 -7.77
C LEU A 503 -12.51 33.54 -7.09
N CYS A 504 -11.31 33.15 -6.66
CA CYS A 504 -11.10 31.90 -5.94
C CYS A 504 -11.79 31.94 -4.58
N THR A 505 -12.68 30.97 -4.34
CA THR A 505 -13.38 30.78 -3.05
C THR A 505 -12.91 29.52 -2.30
N HIS A 506 -11.80 28.92 -2.73
CA HIS A 506 -11.32 27.62 -2.25
C HIS A 506 -10.41 27.75 -1.02
N TYR A 507 -10.96 28.15 0.13
CA TYR A 507 -10.20 28.52 1.34
C TYR A 507 -9.27 27.42 1.86
N LEU A 508 -9.73 26.16 1.90
CA LEU A 508 -8.90 25.03 2.34
C LEU A 508 -7.81 24.67 1.33
N GLY A 509 -7.98 25.08 0.08
CA GLY A 509 -6.98 24.88 -0.96
C GLY A 509 -5.73 25.75 -0.76
N CYS A 510 -5.80 26.84 -0.02
CA CYS A 510 -4.66 27.73 0.22
C CYS A 510 -3.49 27.03 0.89
N PHE A 511 -3.72 26.02 1.74
CA PHE A 511 -2.66 25.27 2.40
C PHE A 511 -1.71 24.54 1.43
N THR A 512 -2.14 24.32 0.20
CA THR A 512 -1.38 23.61 -0.83
C THR A 512 -1.34 24.36 -2.16
N CYS A 513 -1.86 25.59 -2.22
CA CYS A 513 -1.94 26.38 -3.45
C CYS A 513 -0.58 27.03 -3.77
N PRO A 514 -0.08 26.94 -5.01
CA PRO A 514 1.17 27.60 -5.42
C PRO A 514 1.06 29.14 -5.44
N ASN A 515 -0.16 29.69 -5.46
CA ASN A 515 -0.42 31.11 -5.36
C ASN A 515 -0.52 31.63 -3.91
N ALA A 516 -0.59 30.72 -2.93
CA ALA A 516 -0.60 31.13 -1.53
C ALA A 516 0.80 31.59 -1.08
N VAL A 517 0.84 32.73 -0.44
CA VAL A 517 2.04 33.30 0.14
C VAL A 517 1.83 33.43 1.65
N ILE A 518 2.86 33.10 2.40
CA ILE A 518 2.88 33.28 3.85
C ILE A 518 3.84 34.41 4.14
N THR A 519 3.31 35.50 4.65
CA THR A 519 4.08 36.68 5.02
C THR A 519 4.44 36.65 6.51
N LYS A 520 5.48 37.40 6.90
CA LYS A 520 5.84 37.59 8.31
C LYS A 520 5.04 38.73 8.94
N ASP A 521 4.01 39.23 8.27
CA ASP A 521 3.13 40.23 8.82
C ASP A 521 2.44 39.70 10.08
N PRO A 522 2.46 40.46 11.20
CA PRO A 522 1.88 40.01 12.46
C PRO A 522 0.39 39.67 12.38
N ALA A 523 -0.40 40.36 11.55
CA ALA A 523 -1.82 40.09 11.40
C ALA A 523 -2.08 38.81 10.63
N SER A 524 -1.32 38.54 9.55
CA SER A 524 -1.38 37.27 8.79
C SER A 524 -0.95 36.12 9.67
N LEU A 525 0.11 36.26 10.46
CA LEU A 525 0.56 35.22 11.39
C LEU A 525 -0.46 34.99 12.52
N ALA A 526 -1.09 36.03 13.06
CA ALA A 526 -2.16 35.92 14.05
C ALA A 526 -3.36 35.14 13.47
N ARG A 527 -3.68 35.35 12.19
CA ARG A 527 -4.74 34.61 11.49
C ARG A 527 -4.38 33.15 11.28
N LEU A 528 -3.12 32.82 10.98
CA LEU A 528 -2.65 31.43 10.90
C LEU A 528 -2.74 30.72 12.26
N VAL A 529 -2.37 31.40 13.35
CA VAL A 529 -2.52 30.88 14.71
C VAL A 529 -3.99 30.65 15.06
N GLN A 530 -4.87 31.60 14.69
CA GLN A 530 -6.32 31.45 14.86
C GLN A 530 -6.86 30.27 14.05
N ALA A 531 -6.41 30.11 12.81
CA ALA A 531 -6.78 28.97 11.95
C ALA A 531 -6.37 27.62 12.55
N ARG A 532 -5.17 27.53 13.14
CA ARG A 532 -4.72 26.32 13.85
C ARG A 532 -5.68 25.96 14.99
N ASP A 533 -5.99 26.93 15.85
CA ASP A 533 -6.84 26.69 17.01
C ASP A 533 -8.29 26.38 16.58
N HIS A 534 -8.76 27.02 15.52
CA HIS A 534 -10.07 26.75 14.92
C HIS A 534 -10.15 25.34 14.32
N LEU A 535 -9.13 24.91 13.58
CA LEU A 535 -9.02 23.55 13.07
C LEU A 535 -8.94 22.54 14.21
N ARG A 536 -8.15 22.78 15.25
CA ARG A 536 -8.07 21.88 16.43
C ARG A 536 -9.43 21.73 17.13
N SER A 537 -10.15 22.83 17.34
CA SER A 537 -11.48 22.78 17.98
C SER A 537 -12.49 22.03 17.11
N GLY A 538 -12.35 22.08 15.79
CA GLY A 538 -13.18 21.32 14.85
C GLY A 538 -13.17 19.81 15.08
N SER A 539 -12.07 19.26 15.56
CA SER A 539 -11.95 17.83 15.86
C SER A 539 -12.93 17.36 16.96
N GLN A 540 -13.45 18.26 17.77
CA GLN A 540 -14.34 17.95 18.88
C GLN A 540 -15.81 17.78 18.45
N TYR A 541 -16.22 18.45 17.35
CA TYR A 541 -17.63 18.45 16.92
C TYR A 541 -17.84 17.96 15.48
N ILE A 542 -16.77 17.82 14.69
CA ILE A 542 -16.85 17.21 13.36
C ILE A 542 -16.68 15.71 13.48
N HIS A 543 -17.46 14.95 12.70
CA HIS A 543 -17.34 13.49 12.69
C HIS A 543 -15.89 13.06 12.39
N PRO A 544 -15.28 12.13 13.14
CA PRO A 544 -13.87 11.75 13.03
C PRO A 544 -13.39 11.41 11.62
N ALA A 545 -14.17 10.64 10.87
CA ALA A 545 -13.79 10.26 9.51
C ALA A 545 -13.78 11.46 8.54
N ARG A 546 -14.71 12.42 8.72
CA ARG A 546 -14.74 13.68 7.94
C ARG A 546 -13.59 14.58 8.35
N TRP A 547 -13.34 14.68 9.64
CA TRP A 547 -12.21 15.40 10.18
C TRP A 547 -10.88 14.91 9.58
N ASP A 548 -10.63 13.60 9.66
CA ASP A 548 -9.41 12.96 9.15
C ASP A 548 -9.23 13.15 7.64
N ALA A 549 -10.32 13.17 6.88
CA ALA A 549 -10.27 13.28 5.44
C ALA A 549 -10.06 14.72 4.94
N ILE A 550 -10.62 15.71 5.61
CA ILE A 550 -10.70 17.10 5.11
C ILE A 550 -9.80 18.06 5.88
N TYR A 551 -9.82 18.02 7.21
CA TYR A 551 -9.22 19.06 8.05
C TYR A 551 -7.90 18.65 8.71
N ALA A 552 -7.75 17.39 9.10
CA ALA A 552 -6.52 16.91 9.72
C ALA A 552 -5.27 17.07 8.83
N PRO A 553 -5.31 16.90 7.51
CA PRO A 553 -4.16 17.19 6.65
C PRO A 553 -3.75 18.66 6.68
N GLN A 554 -4.72 19.58 6.68
CA GLN A 554 -4.48 21.03 6.74
C GLN A 554 -3.89 21.45 8.07
N LEU A 555 -4.40 20.90 9.18
CA LEU A 555 -3.86 21.14 10.50
C LEU A 555 -2.40 20.67 10.60
N ARG A 556 -2.08 19.49 10.09
CA ARG A 556 -0.71 18.99 10.07
C ARG A 556 0.24 19.88 9.26
N ILE A 557 -0.17 20.31 8.07
CA ILE A 557 0.61 21.24 7.25
C ILE A 557 0.86 22.54 8.04
N LEU A 558 -0.16 23.07 8.69
CA LEU A 558 -0.06 24.30 9.46
C LEU A 558 0.90 24.16 10.65
N GLU A 559 0.79 23.07 11.40
CA GLU A 559 1.58 22.83 12.62
C GLU A 559 3.01 22.37 12.34
N GLU A 560 3.20 21.44 11.40
CA GLU A 560 4.48 20.78 11.17
C GLU A 560 5.34 21.50 10.12
N ASP A 561 4.72 22.19 9.16
CA ASP A 561 5.43 22.76 8.02
C ASP A 561 5.45 24.29 8.00
N ILE A 562 4.39 24.94 8.50
CA ILE A 562 4.25 26.40 8.42
C ILE A 562 4.67 27.06 9.73
N LEU A 563 3.99 26.78 10.84
CA LEU A 563 4.22 27.49 12.12
C LEU A 563 5.62 27.20 12.70
N THR A 564 6.22 26.08 12.38
CA THR A 564 7.61 25.75 12.76
C THR A 564 8.66 26.66 12.12
N ARG A 565 8.30 27.46 11.11
CA ARG A 565 9.20 28.42 10.43
C ARG A 565 9.29 29.75 11.14
N PHE A 566 8.47 29.98 12.17
CA PHE A 566 8.43 31.21 12.94
C PHE A 566 9.05 31.02 14.32
N SER A 567 9.70 32.05 14.82
CA SER A 567 10.28 32.02 16.16
C SER A 567 9.19 32.05 17.25
N ALA A 568 9.52 31.59 18.45
CA ALA A 568 8.62 31.61 19.59
C ALA A 568 8.13 33.04 19.90
N ARG A 569 8.99 34.06 19.72
CA ARG A 569 8.64 35.46 19.92
C ARG A 569 7.58 35.95 18.92
N GLU A 570 7.72 35.59 17.64
CA GLU A 570 6.73 35.92 16.59
C GLU A 570 5.38 35.24 16.86
N LEU A 571 5.40 33.97 17.26
CA LEU A 571 4.18 33.23 17.59
C LEU A 571 3.48 33.78 18.82
N THR A 572 4.22 34.21 19.86
CA THR A 572 3.63 34.83 21.06
C THR A 572 3.00 36.18 20.74
N ALA A 573 3.67 37.00 19.94
CA ALA A 573 3.12 38.27 19.48
C ALA A 573 1.85 38.06 18.62
N ALA A 574 1.85 37.11 17.74
CA ALA A 574 0.70 36.74 16.92
C ALA A 574 -0.49 36.24 17.76
N ALA A 575 -0.21 35.44 18.80
CA ALA A 575 -1.23 34.93 19.71
C ALA A 575 -1.93 36.09 20.50
N ALA A 576 -1.20 37.13 20.86
CA ALA A 576 -1.77 38.31 21.49
C ALA A 576 -2.72 39.09 20.55
N LEU A 577 -2.34 39.22 19.27
CA LEU A 577 -3.17 39.90 18.25
C LEU A 577 -4.41 39.06 17.86
N ARG A 578 -4.41 37.76 18.07
CA ARG A 578 -5.53 36.88 17.73
C ARG A 578 -6.86 37.32 18.33
N ALA A 579 -6.85 37.85 19.55
CA ALA A 579 -8.06 38.30 20.25
C ALA A 579 -8.77 39.46 19.55
N THR A 580 -8.06 40.23 18.72
CA THR A 580 -8.61 41.39 17.99
C THR A 580 -9.17 41.00 16.60
N LEU A 581 -8.92 39.75 16.14
CA LEU A 581 -9.36 39.29 14.82
C LEU A 581 -10.81 38.79 14.86
N PRO A 582 -11.61 39.06 13.82
CA PRO A 582 -12.95 38.49 13.72
C PRO A 582 -12.89 36.95 13.71
N SER A 583 -13.90 36.32 14.30
CA SER A 583 -14.00 34.83 14.37
C SER A 583 -14.06 34.22 12.98
N LEU A 584 -13.48 33.02 12.85
CA LEU A 584 -13.58 32.22 11.63
C LEU A 584 -14.98 31.56 11.56
N PRO A 585 -15.55 31.40 10.36
CA PRO A 585 -16.82 30.70 10.18
C PRO A 585 -16.69 29.24 10.62
N GLN A 586 -17.79 28.68 11.14
CA GLN A 586 -17.83 27.32 11.64
C GLN A 586 -17.47 26.31 10.52
N LEU A 587 -16.61 25.36 10.85
CA LEU A 587 -16.28 24.26 9.96
C LEU A 587 -17.49 23.32 9.80
N ARG A 588 -17.75 22.87 8.58
CA ARG A 588 -18.92 22.04 8.26
C ARG A 588 -18.51 20.69 7.69
#